data_19857f66f60bf89b7fb4dcb8405b8c3b
#
_entry.id   19857f66f60bf89b7fb4dcb8405b8c3b
#
_cell.length_a   1.000
_cell.length_b   1.000
_cell.length_c   1.000
_cell.angle_alpha   90.00
_cell.angle_beta   90.00
_cell.angle_gamma   90.00
#
_symmetry.space_group_name_H-M   'P 1'
#
loop_
_entity.id
_entity.type
_entity.pdbx_description
1 polymer ?
#
loop_
_entity_poly.entity_id
_entity_poly.type
_entity_poly.pdbx_seq_one_letter_code
_entity_poly.pdbx_strand_id
1 'polypeptide(L)'
;MHIFNRILPVAAVAALCACSSGTATVGEKSDSLPPIFPDYVGVTVPCNIAPLNFEVRGTDLIRAEFAVKGRNMLTVECRDGVADIPIGGWREMLAAAAADSVQVRVSAWGPAQPEGVEYKPFSFYVSPDSIDGWAAYRLIEPSYEGWMQMGIYQRDLSTFEEKVLVDNSVNNMGCVNCHTFADYSPERMLFHARGKGGGTVFFDGKHVEKVDLTKIGPSKQGVYPMWSRDGRYVVFSSNNTHQSFFGGHGQPLEVYDQGSDLMIYDTQSGKMIVDERFQSEDRWETFPAWTPDGRWLVFCSACLLYTSDAADERSSVD
;
A
#
# COMPACT_ATOMS: atom_id res chain seq x y z
N MET A 1 22.55 12.67 45.77
CA MET A 1 23.34 12.33 44.58
C MET A 1 22.47 12.73 43.36
N HIS A 2 22.71 13.95 42.84
CA HIS A 2 21.89 14.53 41.78
C HIS A 2 22.40 14.06 40.42
N ILE A 3 21.53 13.45 39.62
CA ILE A 3 21.80 13.11 38.23
C ILE A 3 21.04 14.13 37.38
N PHE A 4 21.79 15.03 36.73
CA PHE A 4 21.31 16.02 35.80
C PHE A 4 20.83 15.35 34.48
N ASN A 5 19.55 15.45 34.20
CA ASN A 5 18.97 15.15 32.90
C ASN A 5 19.28 16.32 31.93
N ARG A 6 20.19 16.11 30.99
CA ARG A 6 20.42 17.04 29.88
C ARG A 6 19.48 16.68 28.74
N ILE A 7 18.41 17.45 28.64
CA ILE A 7 17.56 17.49 27.45
C ILE A 7 18.30 18.32 26.40
N LEU A 8 18.78 17.71 25.34
CA LEU A 8 19.26 18.41 24.15
C LEU A 8 18.02 18.85 23.32
N PRO A 9 17.92 20.10 22.92
CA PRO A 9 16.87 20.51 21.99
C PRO A 9 17.24 20.00 20.59
N VAL A 10 16.36 19.23 20.00
CA VAL A 10 16.37 18.93 18.55
C VAL A 10 16.03 20.24 17.85
N ALA A 11 17.05 20.84 17.25
CA ALA A 11 16.85 22.00 16.38
C ALA A 11 16.14 21.50 15.09
N ALA A 12 14.88 21.87 14.94
CA ALA A 12 14.19 21.75 13.67
C ALA A 12 14.91 22.66 12.66
N VAL A 13 15.60 22.06 11.71
CA VAL A 13 16.12 22.77 10.54
C VAL A 13 14.93 23.06 9.64
N ALA A 14 14.33 24.23 9.81
CA ALA A 14 13.43 24.80 8.82
C ALA A 14 14.28 25.09 7.57
N ALA A 15 14.11 24.29 6.52
CA ALA A 15 14.63 24.62 5.21
C ALA A 15 13.92 25.88 4.71
N LEU A 16 14.56 27.00 4.87
CA LEU A 16 14.15 28.27 4.26
C LEU A 16 14.34 28.12 2.75
N CYS A 17 13.25 27.88 2.02
CA CYS A 17 13.21 28.14 0.59
C CYS A 17 13.48 29.64 0.39
N ALA A 18 14.72 29.98 0.08
CA ALA A 18 15.10 31.33 -0.31
C ALA A 18 14.50 31.61 -1.69
N CYS A 19 13.41 32.35 -1.75
CA CYS A 19 12.92 32.95 -2.98
C CYS A 19 13.98 33.88 -3.53
N SER A 20 14.76 33.46 -4.51
CA SER A 20 15.55 34.37 -5.34
C SER A 20 14.59 35.00 -6.36
N SER A 21 14.42 36.29 -6.31
CA SER A 21 13.53 37.10 -7.13
C SER A 21 14.08 37.35 -8.55
N GLY A 22 14.37 36.28 -9.26
CA GLY A 22 14.65 36.29 -10.68
C GLY A 22 13.91 35.12 -11.31
N THR A 23 12.78 35.37 -11.96
CA THR A 23 12.10 34.33 -12.75
C THR A 23 13.01 33.87 -13.86
N ALA A 24 13.47 32.61 -13.78
CA ALA A 24 14.24 32.01 -14.86
C ALA A 24 13.41 32.06 -16.16
N THR A 25 13.99 32.60 -17.22
CA THR A 25 13.35 32.68 -18.53
C THR A 25 13.51 31.36 -19.26
N VAL A 26 12.50 30.96 -20.00
CA VAL A 26 12.52 29.75 -20.84
C VAL A 26 13.04 30.10 -22.21
N GLY A 27 14.07 29.41 -22.67
CA GLY A 27 14.69 29.63 -24.00
C GLY A 27 13.99 28.90 -25.14
N GLU A 28 13.40 27.73 -24.88
CA GLU A 28 12.81 26.88 -25.90
C GLU A 28 11.44 26.33 -25.50
N LYS A 29 10.56 26.10 -26.49
CA LYS A 29 9.31 25.36 -26.32
C LYS A 29 9.40 24.02 -27.04
N SER A 30 9.02 22.97 -26.33
CA SER A 30 8.99 21.60 -26.83
C SER A 30 7.54 21.17 -27.10
N ASP A 31 7.32 20.45 -28.19
CA ASP A 31 6.06 19.79 -28.49
C ASP A 31 5.91 18.43 -27.78
N SER A 32 6.94 17.97 -27.06
CA SER A 32 6.91 16.74 -26.28
C SER A 32 6.29 16.97 -24.89
N LEU A 33 5.65 15.93 -24.35
CA LEU A 33 5.24 15.91 -22.96
C LEU A 33 6.46 15.91 -22.02
N PRO A 34 6.36 16.49 -20.80
CA PRO A 34 7.45 16.46 -19.85
C PRO A 34 7.74 15.02 -19.40
N PRO A 35 9.02 14.62 -19.29
CA PRO A 35 9.41 13.29 -18.80
C PRO A 35 9.32 13.21 -17.28
N ILE A 36 8.13 13.36 -16.74
CA ILE A 36 7.86 13.31 -15.30
C ILE A 36 7.83 11.89 -14.77
N PHE A 37 8.26 11.71 -13.53
CA PHE A 37 8.13 10.46 -12.79
C PHE A 37 7.65 10.72 -11.35
N PRO A 38 6.57 10.08 -10.87
CA PRO A 38 5.64 9.22 -11.63
C PRO A 38 4.93 9.94 -12.78
N ASP A 39 4.45 9.18 -13.78
CA ASP A 39 3.68 9.73 -14.89
C ASP A 39 2.22 9.98 -14.48
N TYR A 40 1.85 11.24 -14.44
CA TYR A 40 0.49 11.70 -14.09
C TYR A 40 -0.30 12.24 -15.29
N VAL A 41 0.16 12.00 -16.51
CA VAL A 41 -0.52 12.48 -17.71
C VAL A 41 -1.85 11.75 -17.90
N GLY A 42 -2.94 12.50 -17.90
CA GLY A 42 -4.29 11.98 -18.16
C GLY A 42 -4.91 11.13 -17.04
N VAL A 43 -4.29 11.08 -15.84
CA VAL A 43 -4.85 10.34 -14.71
C VAL A 43 -6.10 11.01 -14.13
N THR A 44 -6.94 10.23 -13.45
CA THR A 44 -8.03 10.73 -12.61
C THR A 44 -7.64 10.57 -11.15
N VAL A 45 -7.82 11.64 -10.37
CA VAL A 45 -7.48 11.66 -8.94
C VAL A 45 -8.70 12.02 -8.10
N PRO A 46 -8.83 11.49 -6.87
CA PRO A 46 -9.88 11.92 -5.95
C PRO A 46 -9.62 13.33 -5.41
N CYS A 47 -10.70 14.03 -5.02
CA CYS A 47 -10.61 15.43 -4.57
C CYS A 47 -9.87 15.63 -3.24
N ASN A 48 -9.57 14.57 -2.52
CA ASN A 48 -8.90 14.61 -1.20
C ASN A 48 -7.53 13.91 -1.17
N ILE A 49 -6.92 13.64 -2.32
CA ILE A 49 -5.60 12.99 -2.38
C ILE A 49 -4.47 13.95 -2.00
N ALA A 50 -3.38 13.41 -1.47
CA ALA A 50 -2.11 14.12 -1.25
C ALA A 50 -1.54 14.67 -2.57
N PRO A 51 -0.66 15.68 -2.51
CA PRO A 51 -0.02 16.24 -3.70
C PRO A 51 0.64 15.20 -4.61
N LEU A 52 0.48 15.36 -5.92
CA LEU A 52 1.12 14.55 -6.93
C LEU A 52 2.54 15.05 -7.17
N ASN A 53 3.41 14.88 -6.19
CA ASN A 53 4.83 15.25 -6.35
C ASN A 53 5.46 14.42 -7.45
N PHE A 54 6.31 15.03 -8.26
CA PHE A 54 7.00 14.35 -9.36
C PHE A 54 8.42 14.88 -9.57
N GLU A 55 9.25 14.10 -10.22
CA GLU A 55 10.59 14.51 -10.65
C GLU A 55 10.68 14.64 -12.18
N VAL A 56 11.58 15.49 -12.65
CA VAL A 56 12.08 15.52 -14.01
C VAL A 56 13.57 15.22 -13.95
N ARG A 57 13.94 14.00 -14.30
CA ARG A 57 15.30 13.50 -14.12
C ARG A 57 16.33 14.28 -14.96
N GLY A 58 17.49 14.51 -14.38
CA GLY A 58 18.60 15.19 -15.05
C GLY A 58 18.43 16.70 -15.17
N THR A 59 17.54 17.30 -14.33
CA THR A 59 17.35 18.76 -14.26
C THR A 59 17.71 19.28 -12.88
N ASP A 60 18.18 20.54 -12.84
CA ASP A 60 18.59 21.22 -11.60
C ASP A 60 17.50 22.11 -11.04
N LEU A 61 16.59 22.57 -11.91
CA LEU A 61 15.48 23.46 -11.57
C LEU A 61 14.26 23.06 -12.38
N ILE A 62 13.11 23.03 -11.74
CA ILE A 62 11.81 22.88 -12.41
C ILE A 62 10.84 23.96 -11.94
N ARG A 63 9.96 24.35 -12.84
CA ARG A 63 8.77 25.16 -12.54
C ARG A 63 7.55 24.42 -13.05
N ALA A 64 6.62 24.15 -12.14
CA ALA A 64 5.32 23.57 -12.45
C ALA A 64 4.21 24.57 -12.16
N GLU A 65 3.39 24.88 -13.15
CA GLU A 65 2.25 25.76 -13.06
C GLU A 65 0.96 24.95 -13.23
N PHE A 66 0.06 25.09 -12.28
CA PHE A 66 -1.21 24.36 -12.25
C PHE A 66 -2.36 25.32 -12.48
N ALA A 67 -3.14 25.10 -13.52
CA ALA A 67 -4.23 25.97 -13.91
C ALA A 67 -5.57 25.23 -13.93
N VAL A 68 -6.62 25.88 -13.42
CA VAL A 68 -8.02 25.42 -13.47
C VAL A 68 -8.82 26.46 -14.26
N LYS A 69 -9.55 26.01 -15.28
CA LYS A 69 -10.36 26.89 -16.15
C LYS A 69 -9.55 28.05 -16.72
N GLY A 70 -8.30 27.81 -17.09
CA GLY A 70 -7.39 28.82 -17.63
C GLY A 70 -6.79 29.79 -16.60
N ARG A 71 -7.14 29.68 -15.33
CA ARG A 71 -6.57 30.49 -14.23
C ARG A 71 -5.46 29.71 -13.53
N ASN A 72 -4.28 30.30 -13.46
CA ASN A 72 -3.20 29.74 -12.64
C ASN A 72 -3.59 29.78 -11.15
N MET A 73 -3.61 28.62 -10.52
CA MET A 73 -3.98 28.43 -9.11
C MET A 73 -2.75 28.20 -8.23
N LEU A 74 -1.70 27.57 -8.77
CA LEU A 74 -0.52 27.22 -8.02
C LEU A 74 0.69 27.22 -8.94
N THR A 75 1.79 27.81 -8.48
CA THR A 75 3.10 27.70 -9.12
C THR A 75 4.10 27.20 -8.10
N VAL A 76 4.83 26.17 -8.49
CA VAL A 76 5.90 25.56 -7.70
C VAL A 76 7.19 25.69 -8.49
N GLU A 77 8.22 26.22 -7.84
CA GLU A 77 9.56 26.29 -8.41
C GLU A 77 10.53 25.64 -7.43
N CYS A 78 11.14 24.52 -7.85
CA CYS A 78 11.98 23.69 -6.99
C CYS A 78 13.31 23.39 -7.65
N ARG A 79 14.35 23.30 -6.84
CA ARG A 79 15.67 22.80 -7.22
C ARG A 79 15.70 21.28 -7.15
N ASP A 80 16.76 20.70 -7.68
CA ASP A 80 16.99 19.24 -7.68
C ASP A 80 15.99 18.42 -8.52
N GLY A 81 15.29 19.09 -9.44
CA GLY A 81 14.40 18.43 -10.40
C GLY A 81 13.11 17.84 -9.81
N VAL A 82 12.80 18.11 -8.54
CA VAL A 82 11.62 17.56 -7.84
C VAL A 82 10.59 18.64 -7.60
N ALA A 83 9.36 18.44 -8.10
CA ALA A 83 8.20 19.26 -7.75
C ALA A 83 7.65 18.84 -6.40
N ASP A 84 8.06 19.54 -5.35
CA ASP A 84 7.48 19.40 -4.00
C ASP A 84 6.31 20.37 -3.85
N ILE A 85 5.10 19.84 -3.95
CA ILE A 85 3.87 20.63 -4.06
C ILE A 85 3.32 20.92 -2.66
N PRO A 86 3.15 22.21 -2.25
CA PRO A 86 2.62 22.57 -0.95
C PRO A 86 1.17 22.07 -0.75
N ILE A 87 0.92 21.32 0.32
CA ILE A 87 -0.38 20.70 0.63
C ILE A 87 -1.52 21.73 0.66
N GLY A 88 -1.27 22.92 1.23
CA GLY A 88 -2.30 23.99 1.32
C GLY A 88 -2.79 24.44 -0.05
N GLY A 89 -1.87 24.87 -0.91
CA GLY A 89 -2.18 25.29 -2.28
C GLY A 89 -2.76 24.17 -3.13
N TRP A 90 -2.28 22.93 -2.93
CA TRP A 90 -2.82 21.74 -3.58
C TRP A 90 -4.29 21.53 -3.25
N ARG A 91 -4.67 21.56 -1.97
CA ARG A 91 -6.06 21.39 -1.53
C ARG A 91 -6.99 22.48 -2.06
N GLU A 92 -6.54 23.72 -2.06
CA GLU A 92 -7.31 24.85 -2.63
C GLU A 92 -7.55 24.66 -4.14
N MET A 93 -6.53 24.21 -4.86
CA MET A 93 -6.62 23.91 -6.28
C MET A 93 -7.56 22.74 -6.54
N LEU A 94 -7.46 21.61 -5.82
CA LEU A 94 -8.36 20.45 -5.98
C LEU A 94 -9.81 20.85 -5.71
N ALA A 95 -10.06 21.66 -4.68
CA ALA A 95 -11.40 22.15 -4.39
C ALA A 95 -11.98 23.01 -5.53
N ALA A 96 -11.14 23.83 -6.19
CA ALA A 96 -11.55 24.63 -7.34
C ALA A 96 -11.74 23.78 -8.62
N ALA A 97 -11.06 22.64 -8.72
CA ALA A 97 -11.08 21.73 -9.87
C ALA A 97 -12.06 20.57 -9.73
N ALA A 98 -12.89 20.52 -8.69
CA ALA A 98 -13.83 19.42 -8.48
C ALA A 98 -14.72 19.21 -9.71
N ALA A 99 -14.77 17.96 -10.22
CA ALA A 99 -15.42 17.55 -11.47
C ALA A 99 -14.88 18.27 -12.73
N ASP A 100 -13.61 18.68 -12.72
CA ASP A 100 -12.95 19.34 -13.84
C ASP A 100 -11.48 18.88 -13.95
N SER A 101 -10.76 19.44 -14.90
CA SER A 101 -9.35 19.13 -15.14
C SER A 101 -8.43 20.23 -14.64
N VAL A 102 -7.28 19.81 -14.16
CA VAL A 102 -6.13 20.68 -13.89
C VAL A 102 -5.16 20.55 -15.06
N GLN A 103 -4.85 21.68 -15.70
CA GLN A 103 -3.78 21.75 -16.68
C GLN A 103 -2.46 22.02 -15.99
N VAL A 104 -1.43 21.26 -16.33
CA VAL A 104 -0.07 21.39 -15.78
C VAL A 104 0.87 21.78 -16.88
N ARG A 105 1.61 22.86 -16.67
CA ARG A 105 2.73 23.31 -17.50
C ARG A 105 4.02 23.12 -16.75
N VAL A 106 4.97 22.41 -17.34
CA VAL A 106 6.27 22.14 -16.74
C VAL A 106 7.36 22.81 -17.57
N SER A 107 8.21 23.57 -16.90
CA SER A 107 9.47 24.07 -17.47
C SER A 107 10.64 23.53 -16.65
N ALA A 108 11.74 23.20 -17.30
CA ALA A 108 12.88 22.59 -16.65
C ALA A 108 14.20 23.16 -17.18
N TRP A 109 15.19 23.27 -16.30
CA TRP A 109 16.55 23.72 -16.56
C TRP A 109 17.53 22.70 -16.00
N GLY A 110 18.61 22.48 -16.71
CA GLY A 110 19.66 21.54 -16.31
C GLY A 110 20.81 21.50 -17.28
N PRO A 111 21.80 20.63 -17.07
CA PRO A 111 23.00 20.56 -17.90
C PRO A 111 22.72 20.36 -19.39
N ALA A 112 21.68 19.61 -19.74
CA ALA A 112 21.25 19.37 -21.12
C ALA A 112 20.43 20.54 -21.71
N GLN A 113 19.83 21.40 -20.86
CA GLN A 113 18.95 22.51 -21.26
C GLN A 113 19.21 23.72 -20.36
N PRO A 114 20.39 24.36 -20.47
CA PRO A 114 20.78 25.46 -19.60
C PRO A 114 19.91 26.71 -19.79
N GLU A 115 19.39 26.95 -20.99
CA GLU A 115 18.46 28.04 -21.31
C GLU A 115 17.02 27.74 -20.88
N GLY A 116 16.73 26.51 -20.45
CA GLY A 116 15.41 26.03 -20.05
C GLY A 116 14.49 25.67 -21.22
N VAL A 117 13.67 24.66 -20.98
CA VAL A 117 12.66 24.17 -21.91
C VAL A 117 11.28 24.19 -21.25
N GLU A 118 10.27 24.71 -21.96
CA GLU A 118 8.86 24.58 -21.61
C GLU A 118 8.27 23.41 -22.42
N TYR A 119 7.79 22.40 -21.73
CA TYR A 119 7.17 21.23 -22.34
C TYR A 119 5.71 21.48 -22.72
N LYS A 120 5.20 20.63 -23.61
CA LYS A 120 3.77 20.61 -23.94
C LYS A 120 2.96 20.38 -22.68
N PRO A 121 1.94 21.21 -22.38
CA PRO A 121 1.09 21.03 -21.22
C PRO A 121 0.35 19.69 -21.24
N PHE A 122 0.15 19.10 -20.06
CA PHE A 122 -0.72 17.95 -19.88
C PHE A 122 -1.85 18.30 -18.90
N SER A 123 -2.79 17.38 -18.72
CA SER A 123 -3.85 17.55 -17.73
C SER A 123 -4.12 16.27 -16.98
N PHE A 124 -4.66 16.40 -15.77
CA PHE A 124 -5.29 15.33 -15.02
C PHE A 124 -6.69 15.77 -14.60
N TYR A 125 -7.58 14.80 -14.37
CA TYR A 125 -8.96 15.05 -13.97
C TYR A 125 -9.13 14.87 -12.46
N VAL A 126 -9.91 15.74 -11.82
CA VAL A 126 -10.25 15.68 -10.39
C VAL A 126 -11.66 15.15 -10.25
N SER A 127 -11.82 13.93 -9.74
CA SER A 127 -13.13 13.39 -9.40
C SER A 127 -13.76 14.20 -8.26
N PRO A 128 -15.07 14.43 -8.28
CA PRO A 128 -15.78 14.98 -7.14
C PRO A 128 -15.84 14.02 -5.95
N ASP A 129 -15.59 12.73 -6.20
CA ASP A 129 -15.63 11.69 -5.17
C ASP A 129 -14.37 11.72 -4.31
N SER A 130 -14.56 11.56 -3.01
CA SER A 130 -13.47 11.36 -2.06
C SER A 130 -13.18 9.88 -1.87
N ILE A 131 -11.93 9.58 -1.52
CA ILE A 131 -11.52 8.26 -1.03
C ILE A 131 -11.40 8.28 0.50
N ASP A 132 -11.33 7.08 1.09
CA ASP A 132 -10.99 6.93 2.50
C ASP A 132 -9.68 7.64 2.85
N GLY A 133 -9.60 8.20 4.04
CA GLY A 133 -8.45 9.00 4.45
C GLY A 133 -7.18 8.17 4.69
N TRP A 134 -7.29 6.85 4.84
CA TRP A 134 -6.20 5.99 5.27
C TRP A 134 -6.10 4.72 4.45
N ALA A 135 -4.88 4.31 4.18
CA ALA A 135 -4.55 2.98 3.67
C ALA A 135 -3.64 2.24 4.66
N ALA A 136 -3.94 0.97 4.91
CA ALA A 136 -3.07 0.10 5.67
C ALA A 136 -2.39 -0.91 4.74
N TYR A 137 -1.12 -1.16 4.96
CA TYR A 137 -0.31 -2.05 4.14
C TYR A 137 0.83 -2.66 4.95
N ARG A 138 1.37 -3.75 4.44
CA ARG A 138 2.55 -4.38 4.98
C ARG A 138 3.80 -3.82 4.27
N LEU A 139 4.79 -3.40 5.06
CA LEU A 139 6.16 -3.23 4.59
C LEU A 139 7.02 -4.41 5.03
N ILE A 140 7.84 -4.90 4.15
CA ILE A 140 8.82 -5.95 4.38
C ILE A 140 10.07 -5.62 3.58
N GLU A 141 11.23 -5.75 4.21
CA GLU A 141 12.49 -5.60 3.51
C GLU A 141 12.61 -6.60 2.36
N PRO A 142 13.07 -6.17 1.19
CA PRO A 142 13.15 -7.02 0.02
C PRO A 142 14.19 -8.12 0.20
N SER A 143 13.92 -9.29 -0.39
CA SER A 143 14.87 -10.35 -0.58
C SER A 143 15.33 -11.08 0.69
N TYR A 144 16.65 -11.29 0.84
CA TYR A 144 17.28 -12.21 1.80
C TYR A 144 17.33 -11.73 3.25
N GLU A 145 16.96 -10.52 3.53
CA GLU A 145 16.81 -10.00 4.88
C GLU A 145 15.74 -10.77 5.68
N GLY A 146 14.93 -11.52 4.98
CA GLY A 146 13.88 -12.34 5.56
C GLY A 146 12.85 -11.46 6.27
N TRP A 147 12.53 -11.81 7.51
CA TRP A 147 11.56 -11.06 8.32
C TRP A 147 12.22 -10.21 9.40
N MET A 148 13.50 -9.91 9.23
CA MET A 148 14.27 -9.12 10.20
C MET A 148 13.64 -7.77 10.47
N GLN A 149 13.05 -7.16 9.44
CA GLN A 149 12.38 -5.87 9.56
C GLN A 149 11.10 -5.88 8.73
N MET A 150 9.97 -5.91 9.41
CA MET A 150 8.65 -5.84 8.76
C MET A 150 7.59 -5.29 9.71
N GLY A 151 6.51 -4.77 9.15
CA GLY A 151 5.41 -4.26 9.94
C GLY A 151 4.16 -3.99 9.11
N ILE A 152 3.08 -3.67 9.80
CA ILE A 152 1.84 -3.17 9.24
C ILE A 152 1.81 -1.67 9.51
N TYR A 153 1.68 -0.89 8.46
CA TYR A 153 1.71 0.56 8.47
C TYR A 153 0.39 1.13 8.02
N GLN A 154 0.13 2.34 8.44
CA GLN A 154 -1.02 3.14 8.03
C GLN A 154 -0.52 4.45 7.45
N ARG A 155 -1.00 4.80 6.26
CA ARG A 155 -0.68 6.03 5.57
C ARG A 155 -1.91 6.91 5.43
N ASP A 156 -1.76 8.20 5.75
CA ASP A 156 -2.75 9.23 5.43
C ASP A 156 -2.68 9.54 3.94
N LEU A 157 -3.77 9.28 3.22
CA LEU A 157 -3.85 9.48 1.78
C LEU A 157 -4.05 10.95 1.37
N SER A 158 -4.35 11.82 2.31
CA SER A 158 -4.47 13.27 2.09
C SER A 158 -3.20 14.05 2.39
N THR A 159 -2.19 13.36 2.95
CA THR A 159 -0.86 13.88 3.27
C THR A 159 0.21 12.85 2.92
N PHE A 160 1.40 12.98 3.51
CA PHE A 160 2.46 11.97 3.40
C PHE A 160 2.74 11.29 4.74
N GLU A 161 1.90 11.53 5.75
CA GLU A 161 2.10 10.93 7.05
C GLU A 161 1.92 9.42 7.00
N GLU A 162 2.88 8.73 7.59
CA GLU A 162 2.90 7.29 7.77
C GLU A 162 3.14 6.97 9.23
N LYS A 163 2.44 5.98 9.76
CA LYS A 163 2.66 5.45 11.11
C LYS A 163 2.65 3.93 11.09
N VAL A 164 3.52 3.39 11.93
CA VAL A 164 3.50 1.96 12.23
C VAL A 164 2.30 1.63 13.11
N LEU A 165 1.50 0.64 12.70
CA LEU A 165 0.46 0.05 13.54
C LEU A 165 1.02 -1.08 14.38
N VAL A 166 1.78 -1.97 13.74
CA VAL A 166 2.41 -3.13 14.36
C VAL A 166 3.73 -3.39 13.64
N ASP A 167 4.83 -3.43 14.35
CA ASP A 167 6.09 -3.95 13.87
C ASP A 167 6.38 -5.35 14.43
N ASN A 168 7.32 -6.06 13.83
CA ASN A 168 7.57 -7.45 14.20
C ASN A 168 8.36 -7.62 15.51
N SER A 169 8.78 -6.55 16.18
CA SER A 169 9.38 -6.62 17.53
C SER A 169 8.40 -7.21 18.55
N VAL A 170 7.09 -6.98 18.36
CA VAL A 170 6.03 -7.55 19.22
C VAL A 170 5.96 -9.08 19.14
N ASN A 171 6.57 -9.69 18.13
CA ASN A 171 6.57 -11.13 17.88
C ASN A 171 8.00 -11.69 17.78
N ASN A 172 8.92 -11.20 18.59
CA ASN A 172 10.33 -11.65 18.61
C ASN A 172 10.99 -11.65 17.21
N MET A 173 10.77 -10.62 16.44
CA MET A 173 11.24 -10.46 15.05
C MET A 173 10.70 -11.54 14.09
N GLY A 174 9.60 -12.19 14.46
CA GLY A 174 8.88 -13.12 13.60
C GLY A 174 7.97 -12.40 12.61
N CYS A 175 7.38 -13.16 11.69
CA CYS A 175 6.48 -12.60 10.69
C CYS A 175 5.19 -12.04 11.33
N VAL A 176 4.81 -10.80 10.96
CA VAL A 176 3.51 -10.20 11.20
C VAL A 176 2.88 -9.85 9.86
N ASN A 177 1.74 -10.47 9.53
CA ASN A 177 1.15 -10.38 8.20
C ASN A 177 -0.35 -10.69 8.21
N CYS A 178 -0.94 -10.87 7.02
CA CYS A 178 -2.34 -11.28 6.84
C CYS A 178 -3.29 -10.43 7.67
N HIS A 179 -3.15 -9.09 7.59
CA HIS A 179 -4.02 -8.16 8.28
C HIS A 179 -5.28 -7.87 7.48
N THR A 180 -6.37 -7.60 8.19
CA THR A 180 -7.64 -7.16 7.61
C THR A 180 -8.44 -6.36 8.64
N PHE A 181 -9.36 -5.53 8.14
CA PHE A 181 -10.21 -4.66 8.93
C PHE A 181 -11.68 -5.08 8.80
N ALA A 182 -12.42 -5.08 9.90
CA ALA A 182 -13.85 -5.36 9.89
C ALA A 182 -14.62 -4.18 9.28
N ASP A 183 -15.35 -4.44 8.20
CA ASP A 183 -16.12 -3.42 7.46
C ASP A 183 -15.28 -2.16 7.12
N TYR A 184 -14.00 -2.37 6.79
CA TYR A 184 -13.01 -1.30 6.52
C TYR A 184 -12.83 -0.29 7.67
N SER A 185 -13.32 -0.59 8.87
CA SER A 185 -13.20 0.29 10.03
C SER A 185 -11.82 0.19 10.69
N PRO A 186 -11.13 1.30 10.94
CA PRO A 186 -9.83 1.29 11.62
C PRO A 186 -9.92 0.84 13.09
N GLU A 187 -11.12 0.77 13.65
CA GLU A 187 -11.35 0.41 15.05
C GLU A 187 -11.31 -1.11 15.30
N ARG A 188 -11.49 -1.93 14.25
CA ARG A 188 -11.46 -3.39 14.38
C ARG A 188 -10.59 -4.01 13.31
N MET A 189 -9.48 -4.56 13.74
CA MET A 189 -8.56 -5.25 12.85
C MET A 189 -8.11 -6.59 13.44
N LEU A 190 -7.55 -7.42 12.58
CA LEU A 190 -6.74 -8.56 12.98
C LEU A 190 -5.48 -8.64 12.13
N PHE A 191 -4.49 -9.33 12.66
CA PHE A 191 -3.33 -9.79 11.91
C PHE A 191 -2.88 -11.16 12.40
N HIS A 192 -2.16 -11.89 11.55
CA HIS A 192 -1.59 -13.18 11.92
C HIS A 192 -0.08 -13.06 12.13
N ALA A 193 0.38 -13.51 13.31
CA ALA A 193 1.79 -13.59 13.66
C ALA A 193 2.29 -15.03 13.56
N ARG A 194 3.45 -15.24 12.94
CA ARG A 194 4.09 -16.55 12.78
C ARG A 194 5.37 -16.62 13.62
N GLY A 195 5.78 -17.84 13.96
CA GLY A 195 6.99 -18.10 14.73
C GLY A 195 6.74 -18.37 16.20
N LYS A 196 7.77 -18.22 17.03
CA LYS A 196 7.69 -18.47 18.47
C LYS A 196 6.81 -17.42 19.14
N GLY A 197 5.67 -17.85 19.65
CA GLY A 197 4.67 -16.93 20.23
C GLY A 197 3.65 -16.40 19.21
N GLY A 198 3.61 -16.98 18.01
CA GLY A 198 2.63 -16.65 16.98
C GLY A 198 1.18 -16.88 17.40
N GLY A 199 0.25 -16.49 16.54
CA GLY A 199 -1.20 -16.57 16.73
C GLY A 199 -1.91 -15.49 15.94
N THR A 200 -3.23 -15.52 15.94
CA THR A 200 -4.05 -14.46 15.34
C THR A 200 -4.37 -13.43 16.41
N VAL A 201 -4.01 -12.19 16.16
CA VAL A 201 -4.24 -11.08 17.10
C VAL A 201 -5.43 -10.28 16.60
N PHE A 202 -6.41 -10.10 17.46
CA PHE A 202 -7.60 -9.28 17.26
C PHE A 202 -7.48 -7.99 18.04
N PHE A 203 -7.93 -6.90 17.45
CA PHE A 203 -8.03 -5.58 18.07
C PHE A 203 -9.42 -5.01 17.80
N ASP A 204 -10.10 -4.52 18.84
CA ASP A 204 -11.46 -3.98 18.78
C ASP A 204 -11.55 -2.48 19.10
N GLY A 205 -10.44 -1.75 18.96
CA GLY A 205 -10.34 -0.34 19.32
C GLY A 205 -9.93 -0.09 20.77
N LYS A 206 -10.03 -1.09 21.65
CA LYS A 206 -9.72 -0.98 23.09
C LYS A 206 -8.93 -2.15 23.62
N HIS A 207 -9.25 -3.36 23.16
CA HIS A 207 -8.68 -4.60 23.67
C HIS A 207 -7.91 -5.30 22.58
N VAL A 208 -6.82 -5.94 23.00
CA VAL A 208 -6.01 -6.83 22.15
C VAL A 208 -6.20 -8.25 22.68
N GLU A 209 -6.66 -9.16 21.84
CA GLU A 209 -6.77 -10.58 22.13
C GLU A 209 -5.93 -11.37 21.16
N LYS A 210 -5.14 -12.30 21.69
CA LYS A 210 -4.38 -13.27 20.86
C LYS A 210 -5.00 -14.65 20.96
N VAL A 211 -5.44 -15.16 19.83
CA VAL A 211 -6.05 -16.48 19.69
C VAL A 211 -5.03 -17.45 19.08
N ASP A 212 -4.82 -18.56 19.76
CA ASP A 212 -4.06 -19.68 19.24
C ASP A 212 -5.01 -20.62 18.49
N LEU A 213 -5.01 -20.50 17.16
CA LEU A 213 -5.91 -21.27 16.31
C LEU A 213 -5.70 -22.78 16.42
N THR A 214 -4.52 -23.24 16.87
CA THR A 214 -4.24 -24.67 17.06
C THR A 214 -5.03 -25.32 18.18
N LYS A 215 -5.50 -24.51 19.12
CA LYS A 215 -6.29 -24.98 20.27
C LYS A 215 -7.77 -25.11 19.98
N ILE A 216 -8.24 -24.46 18.94
CA ILE A 216 -9.66 -24.34 18.63
C ILE A 216 -10.04 -24.84 17.24
N GLY A 217 -9.06 -25.14 16.38
CA GLY A 217 -9.28 -25.56 15.01
C GLY A 217 -8.23 -26.54 14.51
N PRO A 218 -8.36 -27.04 13.28
CA PRO A 218 -7.51 -28.08 12.72
C PRO A 218 -6.12 -27.57 12.34
N SER A 219 -5.92 -26.25 12.19
CA SER A 219 -4.68 -25.69 11.66
C SER A 219 -4.11 -24.56 12.52
N LYS A 220 -2.77 -24.44 12.45
CA LYS A 220 -2.00 -23.34 13.07
C LYS A 220 -2.11 -22.04 12.31
N GLN A 221 -2.38 -22.10 11.02
CA GLN A 221 -2.29 -20.96 10.12
C GLN A 221 -3.68 -20.41 9.85
N GLY A 222 -3.85 -19.13 10.10
CA GLY A 222 -5.00 -18.37 9.67
C GLY A 222 -4.51 -17.28 8.72
N VAL A 223 -4.39 -17.62 7.43
CA VAL A 223 -3.94 -16.72 6.38
C VAL A 223 -5.11 -16.25 5.53
N TYR A 224 -4.91 -15.20 4.75
CA TYR A 224 -5.96 -14.58 3.92
C TYR A 224 -7.28 -14.34 4.67
N PRO A 225 -7.23 -13.73 5.87
CA PRO A 225 -8.42 -13.52 6.70
C PRO A 225 -9.38 -12.52 6.04
N MET A 226 -10.68 -12.80 6.18
CA MET A 226 -11.71 -11.85 5.81
C MET A 226 -12.85 -11.85 6.81
N TRP A 227 -13.24 -10.65 7.28
CA TRP A 227 -14.37 -10.44 8.15
C TRP A 227 -15.69 -10.57 7.39
N SER A 228 -16.69 -11.17 8.05
CA SER A 228 -18.07 -10.97 7.62
C SER A 228 -18.47 -9.51 7.87
N ARG A 229 -19.43 -9.01 7.08
CA ARG A 229 -19.84 -7.60 7.15
C ARG A 229 -20.32 -7.17 8.54
N ASP A 230 -20.99 -8.05 9.27
CA ASP A 230 -21.43 -7.79 10.65
C ASP A 230 -20.28 -7.87 11.67
N GLY A 231 -19.09 -8.25 11.24
CA GLY A 231 -17.91 -8.39 12.08
C GLY A 231 -17.97 -9.52 13.09
N ARG A 232 -18.91 -10.47 12.94
CA ARG A 232 -19.03 -11.62 13.82
C ARG A 232 -18.11 -12.76 13.43
N TYR A 233 -18.02 -13.06 12.14
CA TYR A 233 -17.23 -14.17 11.64
C TYR A 233 -15.96 -13.68 10.94
N VAL A 234 -14.90 -14.45 11.10
CA VAL A 234 -13.68 -14.31 10.30
C VAL A 234 -13.43 -15.64 9.62
N VAL A 235 -13.37 -15.63 8.30
CA VAL A 235 -12.93 -16.79 7.53
C VAL A 235 -11.44 -16.68 7.28
N PHE A 236 -10.74 -17.80 7.37
CA PHE A 236 -9.31 -17.95 7.10
C PHE A 236 -9.09 -19.05 6.07
N SER A 237 -8.01 -18.93 5.33
CA SER A 237 -7.39 -20.03 4.64
C SER A 237 -6.28 -20.62 5.50
N SER A 238 -6.12 -21.94 5.46
CA SER A 238 -5.11 -22.70 6.19
C SER A 238 -4.17 -23.36 5.20
N ASN A 239 -3.17 -22.59 4.72
CA ASN A 239 -2.27 -23.05 3.67
C ASN A 239 -1.07 -23.81 4.25
N ASN A 240 -0.77 -24.98 3.68
CA ASN A 240 0.50 -25.66 3.88
C ASN A 240 1.49 -25.19 2.81
N THR A 241 2.24 -24.14 3.15
CA THR A 241 3.09 -23.41 2.21
C THR A 241 4.53 -23.93 2.25
N HIS A 242 5.12 -24.16 1.10
CA HIS A 242 6.54 -24.42 0.92
C HIS A 242 7.23 -23.21 0.31
N GLN A 243 8.42 -22.87 0.82
CA GLN A 243 9.24 -21.78 0.32
C GLN A 243 10.61 -22.29 -0.10
N SER A 244 11.01 -21.98 -1.31
CA SER A 244 12.35 -22.27 -1.84
C SER A 244 13.10 -20.98 -2.13
N PHE A 245 14.33 -20.90 -1.66
CA PHE A 245 15.22 -19.75 -1.87
C PHE A 245 16.29 -20.13 -2.89
N PHE A 246 16.43 -19.33 -3.94
CA PHE A 246 17.40 -19.56 -4.99
C PHE A 246 18.46 -18.44 -4.98
N GLY A 247 19.74 -18.83 -5.04
CA GLY A 247 20.85 -17.86 -5.09
C GLY A 247 21.14 -17.27 -6.48
N GLY A 248 20.28 -17.52 -7.47
CA GLY A 248 20.45 -17.07 -8.84
C GLY A 248 19.74 -15.75 -9.15
N HIS A 249 20.14 -15.13 -10.27
CA HIS A 249 19.49 -13.92 -10.76
C HIS A 249 18.09 -14.22 -11.31
N GLY A 250 17.11 -13.40 -10.96
CA GLY A 250 15.79 -13.36 -11.56
C GLY A 250 14.63 -13.94 -10.75
N GLN A 251 14.85 -14.95 -9.92
CA GLN A 251 13.81 -15.53 -9.06
C GLN A 251 14.39 -15.96 -7.71
N PRO A 252 14.57 -15.02 -6.78
CA PRO A 252 15.22 -15.31 -5.50
C PRO A 252 14.36 -16.14 -4.54
N LEU A 253 13.06 -16.15 -4.71
CA LEU A 253 12.09 -16.83 -3.85
C LEU A 253 10.98 -17.45 -4.70
N GLU A 254 10.68 -18.72 -4.43
CA GLU A 254 9.50 -19.40 -4.91
C GLU A 254 8.64 -19.86 -3.73
N VAL A 255 7.34 -19.60 -3.82
CA VAL A 255 6.36 -19.98 -2.79
C VAL A 255 5.23 -20.73 -3.45
N TYR A 256 4.97 -21.95 -2.97
CA TYR A 256 3.84 -22.74 -3.43
C TYR A 256 3.15 -23.47 -2.28
N ASP A 257 1.86 -23.70 -2.43
CA ASP A 257 1.05 -24.42 -1.46
C ASP A 257 1.04 -25.92 -1.78
N GLN A 258 1.05 -26.74 -0.74
CA GLN A 258 0.93 -28.19 -0.80
C GLN A 258 -0.44 -28.68 -0.31
N GLY A 259 -1.25 -27.79 0.19
CA GLY A 259 -2.59 -28.04 0.70
C GLY A 259 -3.20 -26.75 1.24
N SER A 260 -4.52 -26.65 1.21
CA SER A 260 -5.23 -25.48 1.70
C SER A 260 -6.68 -25.82 1.97
N ASP A 261 -7.14 -25.44 3.16
CA ASP A 261 -8.54 -25.57 3.62
C ASP A 261 -9.05 -24.23 4.14
N LEU A 262 -10.36 -24.10 4.30
CA LEU A 262 -10.95 -22.94 4.96
C LEU A 262 -11.45 -23.31 6.37
N MET A 263 -11.45 -22.30 7.23
CA MET A 263 -12.04 -22.36 8.57
C MET A 263 -12.66 -21.01 8.94
N ILE A 264 -13.74 -21.03 9.70
CA ILE A 264 -14.47 -19.84 10.11
C ILE A 264 -14.41 -19.72 11.61
N TYR A 265 -13.94 -18.58 12.11
CA TYR A 265 -13.91 -18.26 13.52
C TYR A 265 -15.12 -17.39 13.89
N ASP A 266 -15.91 -17.83 14.87
CA ASP A 266 -16.98 -17.03 15.48
C ASP A 266 -16.39 -16.22 16.65
N THR A 267 -16.24 -14.93 16.47
CA THR A 267 -15.63 -14.02 17.46
C THR A 267 -16.47 -13.87 18.74
N GLN A 268 -17.75 -14.17 18.68
CA GLN A 268 -18.63 -14.09 19.85
C GLN A 268 -18.53 -15.34 20.73
N SER A 269 -18.47 -16.50 20.13
CA SER A 269 -18.40 -17.77 20.88
C SER A 269 -16.96 -18.26 21.12
N GLY A 270 -15.99 -17.69 20.42
CA GLY A 270 -14.59 -18.15 20.45
C GLY A 270 -14.39 -19.53 19.82
N LYS A 271 -15.30 -19.98 18.97
CA LYS A 271 -15.28 -21.33 18.37
C LYS A 271 -14.91 -21.29 16.91
N MET A 272 -14.22 -22.35 16.47
CA MET A 272 -13.96 -22.61 15.06
C MET A 272 -15.08 -23.44 14.46
N ILE A 273 -15.53 -23.05 13.28
CA ILE A 273 -16.48 -23.76 12.44
C ILE A 273 -15.69 -24.32 11.27
N VAL A 274 -15.79 -25.63 11.06
CA VAL A 274 -15.21 -26.38 9.96
C VAL A 274 -16.31 -27.18 9.29
N ASP A 275 -16.19 -27.42 7.97
CA ASP A 275 -17.22 -28.12 7.21
C ASP A 275 -16.54 -28.80 6.01
N GLU A 276 -16.97 -30.02 5.68
CA GLU A 276 -16.44 -30.80 4.55
C GLU A 276 -16.58 -30.13 3.19
N ARG A 277 -17.48 -29.17 3.05
CA ARG A 277 -17.68 -28.40 1.81
C ARG A 277 -16.53 -27.46 1.48
N PHE A 278 -15.70 -27.12 2.47
CA PHE A 278 -14.53 -26.25 2.31
C PHE A 278 -13.28 -26.79 3.03
N GLN A 279 -13.29 -28.12 3.28
CA GLN A 279 -12.15 -28.92 3.74
C GLN A 279 -12.21 -30.27 3.03
N SER A 280 -11.89 -30.28 1.75
CA SER A 280 -11.96 -31.50 0.93
C SER A 280 -10.58 -32.13 0.77
N GLU A 281 -10.53 -33.47 0.74
CA GLU A 281 -9.27 -34.21 0.58
C GLU A 281 -8.69 -34.11 -0.85
N ASP A 282 -9.54 -33.85 -1.84
CA ASP A 282 -9.19 -33.88 -3.27
C ASP A 282 -9.08 -32.46 -3.89
N ARG A 283 -9.22 -31.42 -3.08
CA ARG A 283 -9.17 -30.01 -3.54
C ARG A 283 -8.45 -29.15 -2.53
N TRP A 284 -8.01 -28.01 -3.03
CA TRP A 284 -7.47 -26.94 -2.20
C TRP A 284 -8.43 -25.75 -2.20
N GLU A 285 -8.94 -25.38 -1.04
CA GLU A 285 -9.80 -24.24 -0.84
C GLU A 285 -8.99 -23.08 -0.26
N THR A 286 -8.99 -21.93 -0.94
CA THR A 286 -8.19 -20.77 -0.53
C THR A 286 -8.82 -19.44 -0.97
N PHE A 287 -8.27 -18.32 -0.52
CA PHE A 287 -8.70 -16.95 -0.83
C PHE A 287 -10.20 -16.73 -0.59
N PRO A 288 -10.67 -16.93 0.65
CA PRO A 288 -12.08 -16.77 0.95
C PRO A 288 -12.50 -15.29 0.93
N ALA A 289 -13.74 -15.04 0.49
CA ALA A 289 -14.36 -13.72 0.52
C ALA A 289 -15.85 -13.82 0.83
N TRP A 290 -16.36 -12.96 1.73
CA TRP A 290 -17.78 -12.81 1.94
C TRP A 290 -18.38 -11.92 0.86
N THR A 291 -19.59 -12.25 0.41
CA THR A 291 -20.34 -11.31 -0.44
C THR A 291 -20.71 -10.05 0.35
N PRO A 292 -20.90 -8.89 -0.34
CA PRO A 292 -21.24 -7.63 0.34
C PRO A 292 -22.52 -7.67 1.17
N ASP A 293 -23.45 -8.57 0.84
CA ASP A 293 -24.69 -8.80 1.60
C ASP A 293 -24.48 -9.76 2.80
N GLY A 294 -23.26 -10.33 2.95
CA GLY A 294 -22.90 -11.27 4.02
C GLY A 294 -23.57 -12.65 3.94
N ARG A 295 -24.25 -12.95 2.84
CA ARG A 295 -25.05 -14.17 2.70
C ARG A 295 -24.29 -15.37 2.17
N TRP A 296 -23.19 -15.12 1.45
CA TRP A 296 -22.42 -16.14 0.77
C TRP A 296 -20.94 -16.01 1.09
N LEU A 297 -20.31 -17.16 1.19
CA LEU A 297 -18.86 -17.28 1.19
C LEU A 297 -18.40 -17.77 -0.18
N VAL A 298 -17.52 -17.01 -0.82
CA VAL A 298 -16.91 -17.32 -2.11
C VAL A 298 -15.44 -17.64 -1.87
N PHE A 299 -14.89 -18.62 -2.55
CA PHE A 299 -13.48 -19.01 -2.43
C PHE A 299 -12.96 -19.63 -3.70
N CYS A 300 -11.65 -19.69 -3.86
CA CYS A 300 -11.01 -20.44 -4.92
C CYS A 300 -10.91 -21.92 -4.52
N SER A 301 -11.28 -22.81 -5.42
CA SER A 301 -11.09 -24.25 -5.25
C SER A 301 -10.28 -24.81 -6.44
N ALA A 302 -9.15 -25.46 -6.15
CA ALA A 302 -8.28 -26.08 -7.14
C ALA A 302 -8.33 -27.60 -6.98
N CYS A 303 -8.66 -28.31 -8.06
CA CYS A 303 -8.64 -29.78 -8.07
C CYS A 303 -7.23 -30.32 -8.31
N LEU A 304 -6.74 -31.17 -7.43
CA LEU A 304 -5.40 -31.77 -7.53
C LEU A 304 -5.17 -32.57 -8.80
N LEU A 305 -6.22 -33.21 -9.34
CA LEU A 305 -6.14 -33.99 -10.58
C LEU A 305 -5.85 -33.11 -11.81
N TYR A 306 -6.33 -31.87 -11.82
CA TYR A 306 -6.09 -30.92 -12.94
C TYR A 306 -4.67 -30.35 -12.94
N THR A 307 -4.06 -30.17 -11.77
CA THR A 307 -2.70 -29.63 -11.66
C THR A 307 -1.64 -30.64 -12.06
N SER A 308 -1.88 -31.97 -11.88
CA SER A 308 -0.98 -33.04 -12.34
C SER A 308 -1.03 -33.22 -13.86
N ASP A 309 -2.20 -33.17 -14.47
CA ASP A 309 -2.36 -33.30 -15.93
C ASP A 309 -1.77 -32.13 -16.71
N ALA A 310 -1.94 -30.87 -16.18
CA ALA A 310 -1.35 -29.70 -16.81
C ALA A 310 0.19 -29.62 -16.72
N ALA A 311 0.78 -30.31 -15.76
CA ALA A 311 2.24 -30.47 -15.66
C ALA A 311 2.78 -31.49 -16.64
N ASP A 312 2.04 -32.57 -16.88
CA ASP A 312 2.42 -33.63 -17.84
C ASP A 312 2.28 -33.16 -19.30
N GLU A 313 1.29 -32.34 -19.63
CA GLU A 313 1.15 -31.79 -20.98
C GLU A 313 2.26 -30.76 -21.35
N ARG A 314 2.89 -30.10 -20.39
CA ARG A 314 4.02 -29.21 -20.66
C ARG A 314 5.33 -29.93 -20.96
N SER A 315 5.45 -31.19 -20.60
CA SER A 315 6.63 -32.04 -20.88
C SER A 315 6.59 -32.70 -22.27
N SER A 316 5.51 -32.52 -23.03
CA SER A 316 5.31 -33.15 -24.35
C SER A 316 5.44 -32.19 -25.54
N VAL A 317 5.92 -30.94 -25.33
CA VAL A 317 6.21 -30.01 -26.42
C VAL A 317 7.72 -29.74 -26.47
N ASP A 318 8.41 -30.64 -27.14
CA ASP A 318 9.72 -30.42 -27.76
C ASP A 318 9.55 -29.97 -29.21
#